data_126870b217cdbc5c4dbc7b96892b52e4
#
_entry.id   126870b217cdbc5c4dbc7b96892b52e4
#
_cell.length_a   1.000
_cell.length_b   1.000
_cell.length_c   1.000
_cell.angle_alpha   90.00
_cell.angle_beta   90.00
_cell.angle_gamma   90.00
#
_symmetry.space_group_name_H-M   'P 1'
#
loop_
_entity.id
_entity.type
_entity.pdbx_description
1 polymer ?
#
loop_
_entity_poly.entity_id
_entity_poly.type
_entity_poly.pdbx_seq_one_letter_code
_entity_poly.pdbx_strand_id
1 'polypeptide(L)'
;MNTYKTNIIVFTDDEFTLGKRFVYEFLRELEERKLDINFSCGSRVDTIDKDMMMALKKHGCTALYFGVESGSQDTINRIGKRITLEQAVRVFQWAKEIKIDHVGSFVIGFPWESIDDMKNTVRFAMKLNPTYAQFTVATPYPGTPLYYQALNDNLIEDWNWEHWTTLKAVMRGGYKFTKEQAQKMLQWAYVKYYSRLGFLIHELIHGRLGTIMSAIKNSLVPWFTEKLLRRSE
;
A
#
# COMPACT_ATOMS: atom_id res chain seq x y z
N MET A 1 -21.75 -7.63 -16.48
CA MET A 1 -21.87 -8.78 -15.56
C MET A 1 -22.10 -10.08 -16.30
N ASN A 2 -23.07 -10.16 -17.19
CA ASN A 2 -23.39 -11.41 -17.90
C ASN A 2 -22.25 -11.96 -18.78
N THR A 3 -21.45 -11.09 -19.40
CA THR A 3 -20.34 -11.46 -20.29
C THR A 3 -19.20 -12.14 -19.53
N TYR A 4 -18.84 -11.64 -18.37
CA TYR A 4 -17.69 -12.12 -17.57
C TYR A 4 -18.09 -13.05 -16.42
N LYS A 5 -19.39 -13.29 -16.20
CA LYS A 5 -19.93 -14.12 -15.11
C LYS A 5 -19.37 -13.76 -13.73
N THR A 6 -19.16 -12.46 -13.48
CA THR A 6 -18.68 -11.94 -12.21
C THR A 6 -19.47 -10.71 -11.78
N ASN A 7 -19.64 -10.53 -10.48
CA ASN A 7 -20.13 -9.29 -9.88
C ASN A 7 -19.03 -8.56 -9.08
N ILE A 8 -17.76 -8.96 -9.24
CA ILE A 8 -16.64 -8.33 -8.56
C ILE A 8 -15.96 -7.36 -9.54
N ILE A 9 -15.81 -6.11 -9.11
CA ILE A 9 -15.22 -5.01 -9.89
C ILE A 9 -14.11 -4.36 -9.07
N VAL A 10 -12.96 -4.16 -9.69
CA VAL A 10 -11.88 -3.36 -9.12
C VAL A 10 -11.77 -2.07 -9.92
N PHE A 11 -12.05 -0.93 -9.29
CA PHE A 11 -11.79 0.37 -9.89
C PHE A 11 -10.29 0.67 -9.77
N THR A 12 -9.65 0.91 -10.92
CA THR A 12 -8.21 1.18 -11.02
C THR A 12 -7.91 2.67 -11.14
N ASP A 13 -8.92 3.51 -10.90
CA ASP A 13 -8.74 4.95 -10.83
C ASP A 13 -7.79 5.33 -9.71
N ASP A 14 -6.91 6.29 -9.95
CA ASP A 14 -5.95 6.78 -8.94
C ASP A 14 -6.66 7.32 -7.69
N GLU A 15 -7.84 7.93 -7.87
CA GLU A 15 -8.65 8.51 -6.80
C GLU A 15 -10.16 8.49 -7.10
N PHE A 16 -10.80 7.38 -6.75
CA PHE A 16 -12.25 7.23 -6.94
C PHE A 16 -13.07 8.21 -6.09
N THR A 17 -12.58 8.57 -4.91
CA THR A 17 -13.31 9.41 -3.93
C THR A 17 -13.04 10.91 -4.04
N LEU A 18 -12.32 11.37 -5.06
CA LEU A 18 -11.97 12.79 -5.23
C LEU A 18 -13.20 13.71 -5.32
N GLY A 19 -14.22 13.29 -6.03
CA GLY A 19 -15.45 14.04 -6.23
C GLY A 19 -16.62 13.46 -5.42
N LYS A 20 -16.99 14.07 -4.28
CA LYS A 20 -18.15 13.61 -3.49
C LYS A 20 -19.42 13.45 -4.34
N ARG A 21 -19.71 14.42 -5.20
CA ARG A 21 -20.88 14.38 -6.08
C ARG A 21 -20.87 13.14 -6.98
N PHE A 22 -19.75 12.87 -7.63
CA PHE A 22 -19.58 11.67 -8.48
C PHE A 22 -19.83 10.38 -7.69
N VAL A 23 -19.25 10.24 -6.49
CA VAL A 23 -19.45 9.05 -5.66
C VAL A 23 -20.92 8.83 -5.35
N TYR A 24 -21.63 9.86 -4.87
CA TYR A 24 -23.06 9.71 -4.51
C TYR A 24 -23.95 9.50 -5.73
N GLU A 25 -23.65 10.11 -6.88
CA GLU A 25 -24.35 9.85 -8.16
C GLU A 25 -24.13 8.40 -8.61
N PHE A 26 -22.89 7.90 -8.53
CA PHE A 26 -22.58 6.49 -8.82
C PHE A 26 -23.36 5.52 -7.91
N LEU A 27 -23.38 5.76 -6.59
CA LEU A 27 -24.11 4.91 -5.65
C LEU A 27 -25.61 4.93 -5.91
N ARG A 28 -26.19 6.09 -6.25
CA ARG A 28 -27.59 6.23 -6.64
C ARG A 28 -27.88 5.42 -7.90
N GLU A 29 -27.05 5.49 -8.93
CA GLU A 29 -27.22 4.71 -10.17
C GLU A 29 -27.19 3.20 -9.90
N LEU A 30 -26.34 2.72 -8.98
CA LEU A 30 -26.34 1.31 -8.57
C LEU A 30 -27.69 0.91 -7.95
N GLU A 31 -28.25 1.75 -7.08
CA GLU A 31 -29.53 1.50 -6.40
C GLU A 31 -30.72 1.55 -7.37
N GLU A 32 -30.81 2.57 -8.22
CA GLU A 32 -31.87 2.75 -9.21
C GLU A 32 -31.89 1.63 -10.25
N ARG A 33 -30.72 1.18 -10.69
CA ARG A 33 -30.58 0.07 -11.65
C ARG A 33 -30.59 -1.31 -11.00
N LYS A 34 -30.69 -1.36 -9.67
CA LYS A 34 -30.67 -2.63 -8.88
C LYS A 34 -29.46 -3.50 -9.21
N LEU A 35 -28.29 -2.87 -9.35
CA LEU A 35 -27.04 -3.58 -9.65
C LEU A 35 -26.42 -4.08 -8.34
N ASP A 36 -26.42 -5.38 -8.15
CA ASP A 36 -25.76 -6.04 -7.02
C ASP A 36 -24.31 -6.39 -7.41
N ILE A 37 -23.40 -5.47 -7.10
CA ILE A 37 -21.97 -5.61 -7.36
C ILE A 37 -21.17 -5.53 -6.07
N ASN A 38 -20.06 -6.26 -6.03
CA ASN A 38 -19.02 -6.08 -5.04
C ASN A 38 -17.88 -5.32 -5.70
N PHE A 39 -17.40 -4.25 -5.09
CA PHE A 39 -16.30 -3.47 -5.67
C PHE A 39 -15.27 -3.02 -4.65
N SER A 40 -14.10 -2.67 -5.16
CA SER A 40 -13.05 -2.02 -4.39
C SER A 40 -12.51 -0.82 -5.18
N CYS A 41 -12.01 0.19 -4.48
CA CYS A 41 -11.52 1.40 -5.13
C CYS A 41 -10.41 2.10 -4.33
N GLY A 42 -9.62 2.92 -5.04
CA GLY A 42 -8.63 3.81 -4.46
C GLY A 42 -9.25 5.03 -3.80
N SER A 43 -8.67 5.47 -2.70
CA SER A 43 -9.09 6.65 -1.96
C SER A 43 -7.91 7.34 -1.29
N ARG A 44 -8.00 8.65 -1.09
CA ARG A 44 -7.09 9.38 -0.20
C ARG A 44 -7.73 9.58 1.16
N VAL A 45 -6.89 9.74 2.18
CA VAL A 45 -7.37 9.97 3.55
C VAL A 45 -7.96 11.38 3.76
N ASP A 46 -7.75 12.31 2.81
CA ASP A 46 -8.27 13.68 2.85
C ASP A 46 -9.49 13.90 1.93
N THR A 47 -9.88 12.91 1.10
CA THR A 47 -11.03 12.99 0.19
C THR A 47 -12.24 12.19 0.66
N ILE A 48 -12.12 11.39 1.72
CA ILE A 48 -13.19 10.55 2.26
C ILE A 48 -13.59 11.00 3.68
N ASP A 49 -14.86 10.93 3.97
CA ASP A 49 -15.38 11.04 5.33
C ASP A 49 -16.12 9.77 5.75
N LYS A 50 -16.52 9.71 7.02
CA LYS A 50 -17.16 8.53 7.61
C LYS A 50 -18.50 8.19 6.93
N ASP A 51 -19.29 9.22 6.56
CA ASP A 51 -20.59 9.04 5.94
C ASP A 51 -20.45 8.47 4.52
N MET A 52 -19.49 8.97 3.74
CA MET A 52 -19.15 8.43 2.42
C MET A 52 -18.68 6.98 2.52
N MET A 53 -17.85 6.66 3.51
CA MET A 53 -17.35 5.30 3.72
C MET A 53 -18.51 4.33 4.08
N MET A 54 -19.46 4.76 4.91
CA MET A 54 -20.68 4.00 5.22
C MET A 54 -21.56 3.82 3.98
N ALA A 55 -21.72 4.87 3.18
CA ALA A 55 -22.50 4.81 1.94
C ALA A 55 -21.85 3.84 0.92
N LEU A 56 -20.55 3.93 0.71
CA LEU A 56 -19.80 3.01 -0.15
C LEU A 56 -20.00 1.55 0.29
N LYS A 57 -19.83 1.27 1.58
CA LYS A 57 -20.04 -0.08 2.13
C LYS A 57 -21.46 -0.58 1.92
N LYS A 58 -22.48 0.25 2.19
CA LYS A 58 -23.89 -0.09 1.99
C LYS A 58 -24.18 -0.55 0.55
N HIS A 59 -23.47 0.02 -0.43
CA HIS A 59 -23.69 -0.27 -1.84
C HIS A 59 -22.67 -1.25 -2.45
N GLY A 60 -22.04 -2.10 -1.62
CA GLY A 60 -21.21 -3.21 -2.09
C GLY A 60 -19.71 -2.91 -2.18
N CYS A 61 -19.22 -1.77 -1.66
CA CYS A 61 -17.77 -1.59 -1.52
C CYS A 61 -17.24 -2.53 -0.45
N THR A 62 -16.34 -3.44 -0.86
CA THR A 62 -15.75 -4.45 0.01
C THR A 62 -14.40 -4.02 0.56
N ALA A 63 -13.64 -3.22 -0.19
CA ALA A 63 -12.31 -2.76 0.24
C ALA A 63 -11.98 -1.36 -0.27
N LEU A 64 -11.27 -0.58 0.55
CA LEU A 64 -10.73 0.74 0.21
C LEU A 64 -9.19 0.71 0.27
N TYR A 65 -8.54 1.28 -0.75
CA TYR A 65 -7.08 1.38 -0.85
C TYR A 65 -6.65 2.80 -0.53
N PHE A 66 -5.80 2.97 0.49
CA PHE A 66 -5.32 4.28 0.93
C PHE A 66 -3.81 4.41 0.72
N GLY A 67 -3.39 5.38 -0.07
CA GLY A 67 -2.00 5.80 -0.11
C GLY A 67 -1.67 6.62 1.14
N VAL A 68 -0.92 6.06 2.08
CA VAL A 68 -0.41 6.74 3.28
C VAL A 68 1.01 7.24 3.06
N GLU A 69 1.79 6.49 2.31
CA GLU A 69 3.16 6.66 1.86
C GLU A 69 4.20 6.58 2.97
N SER A 70 4.13 7.37 4.04
CA SER A 70 5.17 7.39 5.07
C SER A 70 4.58 7.57 6.48
N GLY A 71 5.31 7.10 7.47
CA GLY A 71 5.07 7.38 8.89
C GLY A 71 5.77 8.67 9.37
N SER A 72 6.37 9.42 8.47
CA SER A 72 7.02 10.72 8.74
C SER A 72 6.25 11.86 8.08
N GLN A 73 5.80 12.83 8.85
CA GLN A 73 5.14 14.02 8.30
C GLN A 73 6.10 14.83 7.42
N ASP A 74 7.40 14.87 7.73
CA ASP A 74 8.40 15.52 6.89
C ASP A 74 8.47 14.88 5.51
N THR A 75 8.51 13.54 5.44
CA THR A 75 8.48 12.80 4.16
C THR A 75 7.18 13.06 3.40
N ILE A 76 6.02 13.03 4.07
CA ILE A 76 4.71 13.35 3.46
C ILE A 76 4.72 14.76 2.84
N ASN A 77 5.29 15.74 3.54
CA ASN A 77 5.39 17.11 3.04
C ASN A 77 6.33 17.21 1.83
N ARG A 78 7.49 16.53 1.88
CA ARG A 78 8.48 16.54 0.79
C ARG A 78 7.96 15.92 -0.50
N ILE A 79 7.17 14.85 -0.41
CA ILE A 79 6.53 14.24 -1.58
C ILE A 79 5.29 15.01 -2.06
N GLY A 80 4.92 16.10 -1.39
CA GLY A 80 3.82 16.97 -1.81
C GLY A 80 2.42 16.35 -1.63
N LYS A 81 2.27 15.33 -0.78
CA LYS A 81 0.99 14.61 -0.67
C LYS A 81 -0.11 15.41 0.04
N ARG A 82 0.24 16.42 0.83
CA ARG A 82 -0.69 17.35 1.51
C ARG A 82 -1.70 16.67 2.44
N ILE A 83 -1.35 15.54 3.03
CA ILE A 83 -2.14 14.87 4.09
C ILE A 83 -1.41 14.97 5.41
N THR A 84 -2.11 14.71 6.53
CA THR A 84 -1.49 14.57 7.85
C THR A 84 -1.57 13.13 8.34
N LEU A 85 -0.63 12.76 9.22
CA LEU A 85 -0.65 11.44 9.85
C LEU A 85 -1.90 11.24 10.72
N GLU A 86 -2.43 12.32 11.32
CA GLU A 86 -3.68 12.29 12.09
C GLU A 86 -4.89 12.01 11.22
N GLN A 87 -4.94 12.54 9.97
CA GLN A 87 -5.99 12.20 9.02
C GLN A 87 -5.95 10.69 8.70
N ALA A 88 -4.77 10.13 8.47
CA ALA A 88 -4.63 8.69 8.25
C ALA A 88 -5.13 7.89 9.47
N VAL A 89 -4.70 8.24 10.69
CA VAL A 89 -5.16 7.56 11.91
C VAL A 89 -6.69 7.57 12.00
N ARG A 90 -7.32 8.72 11.78
CA ARG A 90 -8.78 8.87 11.87
C ARG A 90 -9.51 8.04 10.83
N VAL A 91 -9.07 8.06 9.56
CA VAL A 91 -9.72 7.32 8.46
C VAL A 91 -9.60 5.81 8.67
N PHE A 92 -8.43 5.32 9.09
CA PHE A 92 -8.25 3.90 9.38
C PHE A 92 -9.05 3.45 10.62
N GLN A 93 -9.29 4.34 11.58
CA GLN A 93 -10.19 4.07 12.70
C GLN A 93 -11.64 3.93 12.21
N TRP A 94 -12.12 4.84 11.35
CA TRP A 94 -13.47 4.74 10.75
C TRP A 94 -13.65 3.45 9.96
N ALA A 95 -12.65 3.05 9.16
CA ALA A 95 -12.72 1.82 8.40
C ALA A 95 -12.88 0.57 9.29
N LYS A 96 -12.21 0.55 10.45
CA LYS A 96 -12.38 -0.51 11.46
C LYS A 96 -13.75 -0.49 12.11
N GLU A 97 -14.24 0.67 12.53
CA GLU A 97 -15.56 0.83 13.14
C GLU A 97 -16.69 0.39 12.18
N ILE A 98 -16.54 0.75 10.90
CA ILE A 98 -17.48 0.40 9.83
C ILE A 98 -17.31 -1.08 9.40
N LYS A 99 -16.17 -1.72 9.75
CA LYS A 99 -15.81 -3.09 9.36
C LYS A 99 -15.77 -3.24 7.83
N ILE A 100 -15.13 -2.30 7.14
CA ILE A 100 -14.79 -2.41 5.72
C ILE A 100 -13.30 -2.80 5.60
N ASP A 101 -12.98 -3.70 4.68
CA ASP A 101 -11.58 -4.03 4.43
C ASP A 101 -10.84 -2.79 3.92
N HIS A 102 -9.61 -2.61 4.39
CA HIS A 102 -8.83 -1.44 4.03
C HIS A 102 -7.36 -1.78 3.88
N VAL A 103 -6.78 -1.31 2.81
CA VAL A 103 -5.38 -1.49 2.45
C VAL A 103 -4.64 -0.18 2.65
N GLY A 104 -3.51 -0.23 3.36
CA GLY A 104 -2.60 0.91 3.47
C GLY A 104 -1.37 0.69 2.58
N SER A 105 -1.07 1.65 1.70
CA SER A 105 0.16 1.65 0.90
C SER A 105 1.21 2.55 1.54
N PHE A 106 2.44 2.02 1.63
CA PHE A 106 3.59 2.68 2.27
C PHE A 106 4.82 2.56 1.38
N VAL A 107 5.53 3.65 1.23
CA VAL A 107 6.79 3.74 0.47
C VAL A 107 7.94 3.97 1.45
N ILE A 108 9.03 3.26 1.26
CA ILE A 108 10.27 3.40 2.04
C ILE A 108 11.45 3.62 1.11
N GLY A 109 12.53 4.18 1.63
CA GLY A 109 13.77 4.34 0.87
C GLY A 109 13.80 5.61 0.01
N PHE A 110 13.12 6.67 0.40
CA PHE A 110 13.36 7.99 -0.18
C PHE A 110 14.79 8.47 0.12
N PRO A 111 15.45 9.21 -0.80
CA PRO A 111 16.87 9.59 -0.65
C PRO A 111 17.20 10.34 0.65
N TRP A 112 16.25 11.04 1.23
CA TRP A 112 16.44 11.80 2.49
C TRP A 112 16.19 10.98 3.74
N GLU A 113 15.62 9.78 3.64
CA GLU A 113 15.33 8.91 4.78
C GLU A 113 16.59 8.25 5.34
N SER A 114 16.55 7.89 6.60
CA SER A 114 17.44 6.94 7.25
C SER A 114 16.79 5.58 7.39
N ILE A 115 17.56 4.58 7.79
CA ILE A 115 17.01 3.25 8.13
C ILE A 115 15.96 3.35 9.25
N ASP A 116 16.13 4.26 10.20
CA ASP A 116 15.17 4.43 11.29
C ASP A 116 13.89 5.15 10.84
N ASP A 117 13.95 6.03 9.84
CA ASP A 117 12.77 6.62 9.22
C ASP A 117 11.94 5.55 8.50
N MET A 118 12.59 4.64 7.76
CA MET A 118 11.92 3.50 7.13
C MET A 118 11.25 2.59 8.18
N LYS A 119 11.94 2.30 9.29
CA LYS A 119 11.36 1.53 10.41
C LYS A 119 10.17 2.27 11.05
N ASN A 120 10.22 3.60 11.16
CA ASN A 120 9.12 4.39 11.67
C ASN A 120 7.89 4.30 10.77
N THR A 121 8.07 4.29 9.45
CA THR A 121 6.99 4.04 8.49
C THR A 121 6.33 2.68 8.73
N VAL A 122 7.12 1.62 8.94
CA VAL A 122 6.58 0.28 9.25
C VAL A 122 5.88 0.26 10.63
N ARG A 123 6.43 0.93 11.65
CA ARG A 123 5.77 1.08 12.95
C ARG A 123 4.44 1.83 12.83
N PHE A 124 4.40 2.87 12.01
CA PHE A 124 3.17 3.60 11.74
C PHE A 124 2.12 2.74 11.03
N ALA A 125 2.52 1.94 10.03
CA ALA A 125 1.65 0.95 9.41
C ALA A 125 1.07 -0.03 10.45
N MET A 126 1.90 -0.50 11.39
CA MET A 126 1.43 -1.37 12.49
C MET A 126 0.46 -0.65 13.44
N LYS A 127 0.67 0.65 13.72
CA LYS A 127 -0.26 1.48 14.52
C LYS A 127 -1.59 1.68 13.81
N LEU A 128 -1.58 2.00 12.52
CA LEU A 128 -2.79 2.11 11.69
C LEU A 128 -3.52 0.76 11.61
N ASN A 129 -2.78 -0.34 11.60
CA ASN A 129 -3.28 -1.71 11.55
C ASN A 129 -4.33 -1.92 10.46
N PRO A 130 -4.04 -1.61 9.17
CA PRO A 130 -4.92 -1.96 8.05
C PRO A 130 -5.17 -3.47 7.97
N THR A 131 -6.25 -3.87 7.25
CA THR A 131 -6.47 -5.28 6.91
C THR A 131 -5.26 -5.84 6.16
N TYR A 132 -4.79 -5.09 5.15
CA TYR A 132 -3.55 -5.40 4.44
C TYR A 132 -2.66 -4.16 4.32
N ALA A 133 -1.35 -4.34 4.42
CA ALA A 133 -0.35 -3.31 4.18
C ALA A 133 0.49 -3.66 2.96
N GLN A 134 0.57 -2.75 2.01
CA GLN A 134 1.48 -2.83 0.89
C GLN A 134 2.71 -1.97 1.19
N PHE A 135 3.88 -2.57 1.12
CA PHE A 135 5.15 -1.85 1.22
C PHE A 135 5.84 -1.84 -0.12
N THR A 136 6.36 -0.69 -0.51
CA THR A 136 7.11 -0.51 -1.75
C THR A 136 8.39 0.26 -1.48
N VAL A 137 9.36 0.17 -2.37
CA VAL A 137 10.54 1.04 -2.35
C VAL A 137 10.33 2.25 -3.25
N ALA A 138 10.86 3.39 -2.85
CA ALA A 138 10.84 4.59 -3.67
C ALA A 138 11.60 4.31 -4.98
N THR A 139 10.87 4.33 -6.09
CA THR A 139 11.40 4.07 -7.43
C THR A 139 11.36 5.36 -8.24
N PRO A 140 12.53 5.83 -8.75
CA PRO A 140 12.62 7.09 -9.46
C PRO A 140 12.15 6.93 -10.92
N TYR A 141 10.83 6.86 -11.14
CA TYR A 141 10.30 6.74 -12.48
C TYR A 141 10.54 8.00 -13.33
N PRO A 142 10.92 7.85 -14.62
CA PRO A 142 11.18 8.98 -15.51
C PRO A 142 10.03 9.98 -15.54
N GLY A 143 10.38 11.26 -15.57
CA GLY A 143 9.41 12.36 -15.55
C GLY A 143 8.96 12.81 -14.15
N THR A 144 9.33 12.07 -13.10
CA THR A 144 9.01 12.46 -11.72
C THR A 144 10.09 13.35 -11.11
N PRO A 145 9.77 14.24 -10.15
CA PRO A 145 10.77 15.02 -9.40
C PRO A 145 11.85 14.13 -8.75
N LEU A 146 11.46 12.95 -8.24
CA LEU A 146 12.39 11.99 -7.65
C LEU A 146 13.40 11.48 -8.67
N TYR A 147 12.99 11.27 -9.93
CA TYR A 147 13.89 10.85 -11.00
C TYR A 147 14.98 11.88 -11.27
N TYR A 148 14.59 13.13 -11.43
CA TYR A 148 15.55 14.21 -11.68
C TYR A 148 16.47 14.43 -10.49
N GLN A 149 15.97 14.36 -9.26
CA GLN A 149 16.82 14.39 -8.07
C GLN A 149 17.80 13.22 -8.06
N ALA A 150 17.33 11.99 -8.30
CA ALA A 150 18.18 10.81 -8.28
C ALA A 150 19.27 10.83 -9.36
N LEU A 151 18.99 11.43 -10.53
CA LEU A 151 19.98 11.69 -11.57
C LEU A 151 21.04 12.70 -11.11
N ASN A 152 20.61 13.87 -10.65
CA ASN A 152 21.50 14.96 -10.24
C ASN A 152 22.42 14.53 -9.09
N ASP A 153 21.92 13.75 -8.15
CA ASP A 153 22.64 13.29 -6.97
C ASP A 153 23.37 11.95 -7.21
N ASN A 154 23.31 11.41 -8.44
CA ASN A 154 23.93 10.15 -8.85
C ASN A 154 23.55 8.97 -7.91
N LEU A 155 22.25 8.82 -7.63
CA LEU A 155 21.73 7.82 -6.70
C LEU A 155 21.31 6.52 -7.38
N ILE A 156 21.08 6.52 -8.70
CA ILE A 156 20.63 5.34 -9.44
C ILE A 156 21.79 4.38 -9.63
N GLU A 157 21.67 3.17 -9.12
CA GLU A 157 22.72 2.13 -9.21
C GLU A 157 22.31 0.98 -10.14
N ASP A 158 21.04 0.85 -10.45
CA ASP A 158 20.52 -0.24 -11.28
C ASP A 158 19.68 0.34 -12.43
N TRP A 159 20.19 0.22 -13.66
CA TRP A 159 19.58 0.73 -14.88
C TRP A 159 18.85 -0.34 -15.69
N ASN A 160 18.77 -1.57 -15.17
CA ASN A 160 17.95 -2.60 -15.81
C ASN A 160 16.46 -2.31 -15.57
N TRP A 161 15.74 -1.95 -16.62
CA TRP A 161 14.32 -1.60 -16.56
C TRP A 161 13.42 -2.70 -16.01
N GLU A 162 13.78 -3.97 -16.14
CA GLU A 162 13.08 -5.09 -15.52
C GLU A 162 13.07 -5.02 -13.99
N HIS A 163 14.03 -4.28 -13.42
CA HIS A 163 14.15 -4.05 -11.99
C HIS A 163 13.40 -2.82 -11.50
N TRP A 164 12.94 -1.95 -12.42
CA TRP A 164 12.25 -0.72 -12.07
C TRP A 164 10.79 -0.98 -11.68
N THR A 165 10.65 -1.81 -10.67
CA THR A 165 9.38 -2.13 -10.03
C THR A 165 9.38 -1.54 -8.62
N THR A 166 8.20 -1.33 -8.06
CA THR A 166 8.08 -0.85 -6.67
C THR A 166 8.53 -1.88 -5.62
N LEU A 167 8.89 -3.10 -6.03
CA LEU A 167 9.33 -4.19 -5.16
C LEU A 167 10.84 -4.43 -5.19
N LYS A 168 11.57 -3.75 -6.08
CA LYS A 168 13.02 -3.89 -6.20
C LYS A 168 13.70 -2.52 -6.09
N ALA A 169 14.64 -2.40 -5.16
CA ALA A 169 15.41 -1.18 -4.99
C ALA A 169 16.39 -0.99 -6.16
N VAL A 170 16.35 0.16 -6.81
CA VAL A 170 17.23 0.53 -7.93
C VAL A 170 18.14 1.71 -7.59
N MET A 171 17.92 2.39 -6.46
CA MET A 171 18.72 3.52 -6.01
C MET A 171 19.16 3.37 -4.56
N ARG A 172 20.22 4.11 -4.21
CA ARG A 172 20.70 4.32 -2.84
C ARG A 172 20.14 5.63 -2.27
N GLY A 173 20.23 5.83 -0.97
CA GLY A 173 19.82 7.05 -0.27
C GLY A 173 21.02 7.93 0.14
N GLY A 174 21.81 8.39 -0.81
CA GLY A 174 23.02 9.13 -0.53
C GLY A 174 23.99 8.35 0.37
N TYR A 175 24.37 8.92 1.49
CA TYR A 175 25.23 8.26 2.50
C TYR A 175 24.44 7.57 3.62
N LYS A 176 23.11 7.61 3.60
CA LYS A 176 22.25 7.14 4.71
C LYS A 176 21.91 5.66 4.62
N PHE A 177 21.82 5.11 3.42
CA PHE A 177 21.61 3.69 3.20
C PHE A 177 22.06 3.27 1.79
N THR A 178 22.38 1.99 1.64
CA THR A 178 22.67 1.37 0.33
C THR A 178 21.40 0.80 -0.31
N LYS A 179 21.45 0.51 -1.60
CA LYS A 179 20.39 -0.17 -2.34
C LYS A 179 20.00 -1.50 -1.66
N GLU A 180 20.98 -2.28 -1.24
CA GLU A 180 20.77 -3.56 -0.56
C GLU A 180 20.10 -3.39 0.80
N GLN A 181 20.42 -2.31 1.52
CA GLN A 181 19.77 -2.00 2.79
C GLN A 181 18.29 -1.63 2.59
N ALA A 182 17.97 -0.84 1.55
CA ALA A 182 16.58 -0.55 1.19
C ALA A 182 15.81 -1.83 0.84
N GLN A 183 16.42 -2.73 0.05
CA GLN A 183 15.81 -4.02 -0.30
C GLN A 183 15.57 -4.92 0.93
N LYS A 184 16.56 -5.00 1.83
CA LYS A 184 16.41 -5.75 3.09
C LYS A 184 15.33 -5.14 3.99
N MET A 185 15.21 -3.81 3.99
CA MET A 185 14.17 -3.12 4.77
C MET A 185 12.77 -3.41 4.23
N LEU A 186 12.60 -3.48 2.90
CA LEU A 186 11.34 -3.89 2.30
C LEU A 186 10.94 -5.31 2.74
N GLN A 187 11.87 -6.25 2.67
CA GLN A 187 11.62 -7.63 3.12
C GLN A 187 11.27 -7.68 4.61
N TRP A 188 12.02 -6.95 5.44
CA TRP A 188 11.77 -6.84 6.87
C TRP A 188 10.37 -6.24 7.16
N ALA A 189 9.95 -5.22 6.39
CA ALA A 189 8.63 -4.60 6.54
C ALA A 189 7.50 -5.62 6.35
N TYR A 190 7.56 -6.42 5.29
CA TYR A 190 6.58 -7.49 5.04
C TYR A 190 6.59 -8.55 6.15
N VAL A 191 7.77 -9.08 6.50
CA VAL A 191 7.89 -10.07 7.58
C VAL A 191 7.34 -9.50 8.89
N LYS A 192 7.77 -8.28 9.27
CA LYS A 192 7.36 -7.64 10.52
C LYS A 192 5.86 -7.38 10.58
N TYR A 193 5.25 -6.95 9.47
CA TYR A 193 3.83 -6.66 9.43
C TYR A 193 2.99 -7.94 9.47
N TYR A 194 3.29 -8.94 8.65
CA TYR A 194 2.46 -10.12 8.45
C TYR A 194 2.74 -11.26 9.44
N SER A 195 3.84 -11.23 10.21
CA SER A 195 4.10 -12.18 11.29
C SER A 195 3.38 -11.84 12.60
N ARG A 196 2.56 -10.79 12.66
CA ARG A 196 1.83 -10.39 13.86
C ARG A 196 0.78 -11.43 14.22
N LEU A 197 0.74 -11.82 15.50
CA LEU A 197 -0.23 -12.79 15.99
C LEU A 197 -1.68 -12.38 15.68
N GLY A 198 -2.02 -11.10 15.86
CA GLY A 198 -3.35 -10.57 15.54
C GLY A 198 -3.74 -10.72 14.06
N PHE A 199 -2.81 -10.54 13.13
CA PHE A 199 -3.05 -10.79 11.71
C PHE A 199 -3.28 -12.28 11.44
N LEU A 200 -2.41 -13.14 11.98
CA LEU A 200 -2.52 -14.60 11.80
C LEU A 200 -3.84 -15.16 12.34
N ILE A 201 -4.27 -14.70 13.52
CA ILE A 201 -5.55 -15.07 14.11
C ILE A 201 -6.72 -14.56 13.24
N HIS A 202 -6.66 -13.30 12.78
CA HIS A 202 -7.69 -12.73 11.90
C HIS A 202 -7.87 -13.57 10.63
N GLU A 203 -6.79 -13.93 9.95
CA GLU A 203 -6.83 -14.72 8.72
C GLU A 203 -7.28 -16.18 8.98
N LEU A 204 -6.92 -16.73 10.14
CA LEU A 204 -7.38 -18.05 10.57
C LEU A 204 -8.91 -18.08 10.73
N ILE A 205 -9.46 -17.09 11.45
CA ILE A 205 -10.91 -16.96 11.70
C ILE A 205 -11.69 -16.79 10.39
N HIS A 206 -11.13 -16.08 9.41
CA HIS A 206 -11.77 -15.84 8.12
C HIS A 206 -11.53 -16.93 7.07
N GLY A 207 -10.85 -18.02 7.44
CA GLY A 207 -10.56 -19.14 6.53
C GLY A 207 -9.60 -18.83 5.39
N ARG A 208 -8.81 -17.73 5.50
CA ARG A 208 -7.92 -17.23 4.45
C ARG A 208 -6.47 -17.73 4.56
N LEU A 209 -6.20 -18.77 5.36
CA LEU A 209 -4.86 -19.34 5.52
C LEU A 209 -4.21 -19.76 4.18
N GLY A 210 -5.02 -20.23 3.22
CA GLY A 210 -4.54 -20.57 1.89
C GLY A 210 -3.93 -19.38 1.14
N THR A 211 -4.51 -18.20 1.31
CA THR A 211 -4.02 -16.95 0.73
C THR A 211 -2.68 -16.54 1.35
N ILE A 212 -2.54 -16.68 2.67
CA ILE A 212 -1.26 -16.44 3.37
C ILE A 212 -0.19 -17.42 2.91
N MET A 213 -0.52 -18.71 2.86
CA MET A 213 0.43 -19.74 2.40
C MET A 213 0.87 -19.50 0.96
N SER A 214 -0.04 -19.06 0.09
CA SER A 214 0.28 -18.69 -1.29
C SER A 214 1.16 -17.43 -1.34
N ALA A 215 0.86 -16.40 -0.57
CA ALA A 215 1.66 -15.17 -0.49
C ALA A 215 3.07 -15.45 0.08
N ILE A 216 3.17 -16.28 1.12
CA ILE A 216 4.43 -16.75 1.68
C ILE A 216 5.22 -17.54 0.62
N LYS A 217 4.57 -18.48 -0.06
CA LYS A 217 5.22 -19.30 -1.08
C LYS A 217 5.72 -18.46 -2.26
N ASN A 218 4.95 -17.48 -2.69
CA ASN A 218 5.28 -16.68 -3.89
C ASN A 218 6.24 -15.51 -3.59
N SER A 219 6.26 -15.00 -2.34
CA SER A 219 7.08 -13.84 -1.97
C SER A 219 8.29 -14.17 -1.09
N LEU A 220 8.20 -15.16 -0.22
CA LEU A 220 9.25 -15.51 0.74
C LEU A 220 10.06 -16.75 0.34
N VAL A 221 9.46 -17.72 -0.33
CA VAL A 221 10.18 -18.94 -0.75
C VAL A 221 11.30 -18.65 -1.75
N PRO A 222 11.13 -17.79 -2.78
CA PRO A 222 12.23 -17.40 -3.65
C PRO A 222 13.39 -16.76 -2.89
N TRP A 223 13.10 -15.96 -1.86
CA TRP A 223 14.11 -15.35 -1.01
C TRP A 223 14.84 -16.37 -0.13
N PHE A 224 14.13 -17.36 0.44
CA PHE A 224 14.76 -18.43 1.23
C PHE A 224 15.64 -19.33 0.37
N THR A 225 15.21 -19.69 -0.83
CA THR A 225 16.00 -20.51 -1.75
C THR A 225 17.24 -19.79 -2.25
N GLU A 226 17.17 -18.51 -2.59
CA GLU A 226 18.33 -17.70 -2.99
C GLU A 226 19.35 -17.55 -1.84
N LYS A 227 18.86 -17.41 -0.59
CA LYS A 227 19.72 -17.30 0.59
C LYS A 227 20.40 -18.63 0.96
N LEU A 228 19.75 -19.77 0.72
CA LEU A 228 20.34 -21.11 0.92
C LEU A 228 21.39 -21.42 -0.14
N LEU A 229 21.13 -21.07 -1.40
CA LEU A 229 22.08 -21.28 -2.50
C LEU A 229 23.36 -20.43 -2.33
N ARG A 230 23.25 -19.18 -1.84
CA ARG A 230 24.43 -18.31 -1.56
C ARG A 230 25.23 -18.71 -0.32
N ARG A 231 24.75 -19.65 0.51
CA ARG A 231 25.52 -20.22 1.65
C ARG A 231 26.31 -21.49 1.29
N SER A 232 26.13 -21.99 0.08
CA SER A 232 26.85 -23.16 -0.45
C SER A 232 27.97 -22.79 -1.44
N GLU A 233 28.23 -21.50 -1.66
CA GLU A 233 29.39 -20.92 -2.29
C GLU A 233 30.28 -20.23 -1.23
#